data_e72cd4d01eb01451e7da7234d12891fc
#
_entry.id   e72cd4d01eb01451e7da7234d12891fc
#
_cell.length_a   1.000
_cell.length_b   1.000
_cell.length_c   1.000
_cell.angle_alpha   90.00
_cell.angle_beta   90.00
_cell.angle_gamma   90.00
#
_symmetry.space_group_name_H-M   'P 1'
#
loop_
_entity.id
_entity.type
_entity.pdbx_description
1 polymer ?
#
loop_
_entity_poly.entity_id
_entity_poly.type
_entity_poly.pdbx_seq_one_letter_code
_entity_poly.pdbx_strand_id
1 'polypeptide(L)'
;MAFIDRVLQTPSYGWSDQAGELIKPKAGQILTEFFTRLNVFADRRNWLPLMSWVKVLCTIPLLVLFLFKFISLPLFAAAFVYSMIIMGTHGTIWHHRYCTHGAYKFRNKFWRIVTQNLTVSMIPEEIYAISHHVHHAKSDQPGDPYNARAGFLYCFLADVNHQPIAKELSE
;
A
#
# COMPACT_ATOMS: atom_id res chain seq x y z
N MET A 1 -7.31 -24.91 0.27
CA MET A 1 -6.69 -23.60 0.05
C MET A 1 -7.51 -22.60 0.83
N ALA A 2 -6.89 -21.86 1.76
CA ALA A 2 -7.61 -20.87 2.54
C ALA A 2 -8.12 -19.74 1.64
N PHE A 3 -9.18 -19.02 2.08
CA PHE A 3 -9.72 -17.87 1.33
C PHE A 3 -8.62 -16.86 0.96
N ILE A 4 -7.75 -16.56 1.91
CA ILE A 4 -6.66 -15.60 1.73
C ILE A 4 -5.70 -15.96 0.60
N ASP A 5 -5.37 -17.24 0.42
CA ASP A 5 -4.48 -17.71 -0.65
C ASP A 5 -5.07 -17.55 -2.05
N ARG A 6 -6.39 -17.29 -2.14
CA ARG A 6 -7.08 -16.98 -3.40
C ARG A 6 -7.13 -15.49 -3.69
N VAL A 7 -6.94 -14.66 -2.67
CA VAL A 7 -7.08 -13.20 -2.74
C VAL A 7 -5.73 -12.51 -2.75
N LEU A 8 -4.83 -12.92 -1.86
CA LEU A 8 -3.47 -12.39 -1.78
C LEU A 8 -2.45 -13.49 -2.10
N GLN A 9 -1.37 -13.10 -2.69
CA GLN A 9 -0.24 -13.98 -2.93
C GLN A 9 0.46 -14.26 -1.61
N THR A 10 0.50 -15.55 -1.21
CA THR A 10 1.19 -15.98 0.00
C THR A 10 2.67 -15.65 -0.10
N PRO A 11 3.26 -14.93 0.87
CA PRO A 11 4.68 -14.65 0.87
C PRO A 11 5.49 -15.93 1.08
N SER A 12 6.74 -15.95 0.64
CA SER A 12 7.62 -17.14 0.76
C SER A 12 7.85 -17.59 2.21
N TYR A 13 7.72 -16.68 3.17
CA TYR A 13 7.81 -16.99 4.60
C TYR A 13 6.48 -17.48 5.22
N GLY A 14 5.38 -17.49 4.43
CA GLY A 14 4.06 -17.92 4.91
C GLY A 14 3.32 -16.89 5.78
N TRP A 15 2.10 -17.24 6.20
CA TRP A 15 1.28 -16.41 7.08
C TRP A 15 1.33 -16.85 8.54
N SER A 16 1.44 -18.15 8.77
CA SER A 16 1.44 -18.77 10.09
C SER A 16 2.49 -19.87 10.18
N ASP A 17 2.94 -20.13 11.38
CA ASP A 17 3.79 -21.28 11.69
C ASP A 17 2.97 -22.60 11.77
N GLN A 18 3.64 -23.70 12.17
CA GLN A 18 2.99 -25.01 12.32
C GLN A 18 1.94 -25.04 13.44
N ALA A 19 2.02 -24.13 14.41
CA ALA A 19 1.03 -23.99 15.47
C ALA A 19 -0.16 -23.10 15.08
N GLY A 20 -0.12 -22.49 13.88
CA GLY A 20 -1.14 -21.54 13.41
C GLY A 20 -0.94 -20.12 13.91
N GLU A 21 0.17 -19.84 14.60
CA GLU A 21 0.49 -18.52 15.12
C GLU A 21 1.12 -17.63 14.04
N LEU A 22 0.97 -16.31 14.20
CA LEU A 22 1.52 -15.33 13.28
C LEU A 22 3.04 -15.48 13.13
N ILE A 23 3.52 -15.67 11.92
CA ILE A 23 4.95 -15.60 11.62
C ILE A 23 5.43 -14.16 11.75
N LYS A 24 6.57 -13.98 12.43
CA LYS A 24 7.33 -12.72 12.46
C LYS A 24 8.58 -12.87 11.60
N PRO A 25 8.51 -12.56 10.31
CA PRO A 25 9.64 -12.76 9.41
C PRO A 25 10.79 -11.83 9.76
N LYS A 26 12.02 -12.32 9.57
CA LYS A 26 13.23 -11.50 9.72
C LYS A 26 13.30 -10.46 8.59
N ALA A 27 13.93 -9.32 8.84
CA ALA A 27 14.10 -8.24 7.85
C ALA A 27 14.65 -8.75 6.51
N GLY A 28 15.64 -9.67 6.54
CA GLY A 28 16.18 -10.29 5.33
C GLY A 28 15.16 -11.07 4.51
N GLN A 29 14.24 -11.79 5.15
CA GLN A 29 13.17 -12.52 4.47
C GLN A 29 12.19 -11.56 3.81
N ILE A 30 11.81 -10.48 4.52
CA ILE A 30 10.93 -9.44 4.00
C ILE A 30 11.55 -8.75 2.78
N LEU A 31 12.83 -8.39 2.84
CA LEU A 31 13.54 -7.75 1.74
C LEU A 31 13.74 -8.71 0.55
N THR A 32 14.05 -9.97 0.79
CA THR A 32 14.15 -10.98 -0.28
C THR A 32 12.80 -11.12 -0.99
N GLU A 33 11.70 -11.22 -0.25
CA GLU A 33 10.36 -11.27 -0.82
C GLU A 33 10.08 -10.03 -1.66
N PHE A 34 10.37 -8.83 -1.12
CA PHE A 34 10.19 -7.56 -1.80
C PHE A 34 10.89 -7.52 -3.16
N PHE A 35 12.17 -7.85 -3.23
CA PHE A 35 12.90 -7.86 -4.50
C PHE A 35 12.41 -8.94 -5.46
N THR A 36 11.99 -10.08 -4.96
CA THR A 36 11.38 -11.14 -5.76
C THR A 36 10.08 -10.66 -6.41
N ARG A 37 9.25 -9.91 -5.66
CA ARG A 37 7.99 -9.34 -6.13
C ARG A 37 8.15 -8.12 -7.06
N LEU A 38 9.33 -7.52 -7.12
CA LEU A 38 9.66 -6.49 -8.12
C LEU A 38 10.26 -7.06 -9.40
N ASN A 39 10.57 -8.35 -9.45
CA ASN A 39 11.15 -9.00 -10.64
C ASN A 39 10.06 -9.26 -11.71
N VAL A 40 9.93 -8.33 -12.64
CA VAL A 40 8.96 -8.39 -13.76
C VAL A 40 9.22 -9.52 -14.75
N PHE A 41 10.43 -10.08 -14.78
CA PHE A 41 10.78 -11.21 -15.63
C PHE A 41 10.27 -12.54 -15.05
N ALA A 42 10.04 -12.59 -13.74
CA ALA A 42 9.47 -13.76 -13.08
C ALA A 42 7.94 -13.81 -13.20
N ASP A 43 7.26 -12.66 -13.06
CA ASP A 43 5.80 -12.56 -13.16
C ASP A 43 5.39 -11.18 -13.70
N ARG A 44 4.49 -11.16 -14.70
CA ARG A 44 3.96 -9.91 -15.27
C ARG A 44 3.18 -9.07 -14.25
N ARG A 45 2.60 -9.67 -13.22
CA ARG A 45 1.91 -8.96 -12.14
C ARG A 45 2.84 -8.03 -11.37
N ASN A 46 4.15 -8.30 -11.38
CA ASN A 46 5.16 -7.49 -10.72
C ASN A 46 5.37 -6.10 -11.37
N TRP A 47 4.84 -5.87 -12.58
CA TRP A 47 4.91 -4.54 -13.21
C TRP A 47 4.20 -3.46 -12.40
N LEU A 48 3.05 -3.77 -11.80
CA LEU A 48 2.26 -2.78 -11.08
C LEU A 48 2.99 -2.25 -9.82
N PRO A 49 3.48 -3.11 -8.91
CA PRO A 49 4.28 -2.65 -7.77
C PRO A 49 5.62 -2.04 -8.20
N LEU A 50 6.29 -2.58 -9.23
CA LEU A 50 7.53 -1.98 -9.73
C LEU A 50 7.30 -0.54 -10.18
N MET A 51 6.28 -0.26 -10.98
CA MET A 51 5.97 1.09 -11.45
C MET A 51 5.62 2.04 -10.30
N SER A 52 4.96 1.55 -9.27
CA SER A 52 4.68 2.33 -8.06
C SER A 52 5.97 2.72 -7.34
N TRP A 53 6.90 1.80 -7.17
CA TRP A 53 8.20 2.08 -6.57
C TRP A 53 9.11 2.95 -7.44
N VAL A 54 9.06 2.81 -8.76
CA VAL A 54 9.76 3.75 -9.66
C VAL A 54 9.28 5.18 -9.45
N LYS A 55 7.97 5.41 -9.30
CA LYS A 55 7.44 6.75 -8.96
C LYS A 55 8.02 7.26 -7.63
N VAL A 56 8.05 6.42 -6.59
CA VAL A 56 8.66 6.78 -5.29
C VAL A 56 10.12 7.17 -5.46
N LEU A 57 10.90 6.34 -6.16
CA LEU A 57 12.32 6.61 -6.40
C LEU A 57 12.55 7.89 -7.18
N CYS A 58 11.70 8.20 -8.17
CA CYS A 58 11.79 9.45 -8.93
C CYS A 58 11.46 10.70 -8.08
N THR A 59 10.74 10.58 -6.98
CA THR A 59 10.47 11.71 -6.07
C THR A 59 11.60 12.00 -5.09
N ILE A 60 12.48 11.02 -4.82
CA ILE A 60 13.61 11.20 -3.87
C ILE A 60 14.55 12.34 -4.27
N PRO A 61 15.02 12.46 -5.54
CA PRO A 61 15.86 13.58 -5.93
C PRO A 61 15.19 14.96 -5.72
N LEU A 62 13.87 15.04 -5.93
CA LEU A 62 13.10 16.27 -5.70
C LEU A 62 13.03 16.59 -4.21
N LEU A 63 12.85 15.59 -3.36
CA LEU A 63 12.88 15.75 -1.90
C LEU A 63 14.26 16.21 -1.44
N VAL A 64 15.33 15.59 -1.93
CA VAL A 64 16.71 16.00 -1.63
C VAL A 64 16.96 17.44 -2.04
N LEU A 65 16.57 17.82 -3.27
CA LEU A 65 16.70 19.17 -3.78
C LEU A 65 15.92 20.16 -2.88
N PHE A 66 14.69 19.83 -2.50
CA PHE A 66 13.91 20.66 -1.57
C PHE A 66 14.62 20.86 -0.24
N LEU A 67 15.10 19.78 0.39
CA LEU A 67 15.73 19.81 1.70
C LEU A 67 17.06 20.61 1.69
N PHE A 68 17.83 20.59 0.60
CA PHE A 68 19.13 21.23 0.54
C PHE A 68 19.12 22.64 -0.07
N LYS A 69 18.12 22.96 -0.91
CA LYS A 69 18.09 24.22 -1.66
C LYS A 69 16.93 25.13 -1.32
N PHE A 70 15.78 24.59 -0.99
CA PHE A 70 14.53 25.33 -0.89
C PHE A 70 13.90 25.31 0.50
N ILE A 71 14.46 24.54 1.45
CA ILE A 71 13.89 24.49 2.78
C ILE A 71 13.94 25.87 3.45
N SER A 72 12.79 26.29 3.97
CA SER A 72 12.63 27.46 4.83
C SER A 72 11.49 27.18 5.79
N LEU A 73 11.43 27.91 6.91
CA LEU A 73 10.38 27.69 7.89
C LEU A 73 8.96 27.85 7.30
N PRO A 74 8.66 28.88 6.46
CA PRO A 74 7.36 28.97 5.82
C PRO A 74 7.05 27.79 4.88
N LEU A 75 8.02 27.36 4.08
CA LEU A 75 7.82 26.22 3.16
C LEU A 75 7.69 24.90 3.91
N PHE A 76 8.43 24.71 4.99
CA PHE A 76 8.26 23.52 5.85
C PHE A 76 6.86 23.51 6.48
N ALA A 77 6.40 24.65 7.03
CA ALA A 77 5.05 24.75 7.59
C ALA A 77 3.97 24.49 6.53
N ALA A 78 4.12 25.06 5.33
CA ALA A 78 3.21 24.83 4.22
C ALA A 78 3.20 23.33 3.79
N ALA A 79 4.36 22.69 3.69
CA ALA A 79 4.47 21.26 3.37
C ALA A 79 3.83 20.39 4.46
N PHE A 80 4.01 20.73 5.73
CA PHE A 80 3.39 20.04 6.85
C PHE A 80 1.86 20.13 6.79
N VAL A 81 1.30 21.33 6.64
CA VAL A 81 -0.15 21.54 6.52
C VAL A 81 -0.71 20.80 5.30
N TYR A 82 -0.02 20.90 4.16
CA TYR A 82 -0.42 20.16 2.94
C TYR A 82 -0.41 18.64 3.17
N SER A 83 0.62 18.11 3.82
CA SER A 83 0.69 16.67 4.15
C SER A 83 -0.48 16.22 5.03
N MET A 84 -0.87 17.01 6.03
CA MET A 84 -2.03 16.71 6.88
C MET A 84 -3.34 16.67 6.07
N ILE A 85 -3.51 17.65 5.16
CA ILE A 85 -4.68 17.69 4.25
C ILE A 85 -4.69 16.45 3.34
N ILE A 86 -3.53 16.10 2.77
CA ILE A 86 -3.42 14.93 1.86
C ILE A 86 -3.67 13.61 2.60
N MET A 87 -3.13 13.43 3.80
CA MET A 87 -3.41 12.22 4.60
C MET A 87 -4.90 12.10 4.91
N GLY A 88 -5.55 13.20 5.30
CA GLY A 88 -6.98 13.21 5.59
C GLY A 88 -7.85 12.99 4.36
N THR A 89 -7.54 13.67 3.25
CA THR A 89 -8.38 13.62 2.03
C THR A 89 -8.06 12.43 1.15
N HIS A 90 -6.80 12.24 0.78
CA HIS A 90 -6.44 11.19 -0.18
C HIS A 90 -6.38 9.81 0.49
N GLY A 91 -5.72 9.68 1.64
CA GLY A 91 -5.66 8.41 2.38
C GLY A 91 -7.03 7.99 2.90
N THR A 92 -7.67 8.85 3.70
CA THR A 92 -8.90 8.51 4.40
C THR A 92 -10.13 8.62 3.51
N ILE A 93 -10.28 9.71 2.76
CA ILE A 93 -11.49 9.94 1.96
C ILE A 93 -11.42 9.14 0.66
N TRP A 94 -10.33 9.28 -0.12
CA TRP A 94 -10.26 8.63 -1.42
C TRP A 94 -10.06 7.12 -1.29
N HIS A 95 -8.88 6.66 -0.81
CA HIS A 95 -8.57 5.22 -0.79
C HIS A 95 -9.47 4.44 0.17
N HIS A 96 -9.57 4.88 1.43
CA HIS A 96 -10.30 4.12 2.44
C HIS A 96 -11.82 4.18 2.24
N ARG A 97 -12.41 5.38 2.31
CA ARG A 97 -13.88 5.50 2.34
C ARG A 97 -14.53 5.38 0.96
N TYR A 98 -13.92 5.93 -0.10
CA TYR A 98 -14.51 5.87 -1.44
C TYR A 98 -14.14 4.60 -2.18
N CYS A 99 -12.83 4.31 -2.39
CA CYS A 99 -12.41 3.17 -3.20
C CYS A 99 -12.67 1.84 -2.50
N THR A 100 -12.47 1.75 -1.18
CA THR A 100 -12.62 0.48 -0.45
C THR A 100 -14.06 0.27 0.02
N HIS A 101 -14.63 1.21 0.76
CA HIS A 101 -15.92 1.01 1.41
C HIS A 101 -17.12 1.54 0.63
N GLY A 102 -16.93 2.26 -0.47
CA GLY A 102 -18.04 2.84 -1.23
C GLY A 102 -18.96 3.73 -0.36
N ALA A 103 -18.43 4.31 0.73
CA ALA A 103 -19.21 4.96 1.78
C ALA A 103 -19.97 6.20 1.32
N TYR A 104 -19.63 6.74 0.14
CA TYR A 104 -20.33 7.88 -0.47
C TYR A 104 -20.11 7.91 -1.98
N LYS A 105 -20.87 8.78 -2.65
CA LYS A 105 -20.72 9.04 -4.09
C LYS A 105 -20.39 10.51 -4.30
N PHE A 106 -19.45 10.80 -5.19
CA PHE A 106 -19.19 12.18 -5.58
C PHE A 106 -20.39 12.76 -6.34
N ARG A 107 -20.76 13.98 -6.02
CA ARG A 107 -21.86 14.72 -6.69
C ARG A 107 -21.63 14.84 -8.19
N ASN A 108 -20.38 15.03 -8.62
CA ASN A 108 -20.01 15.12 -10.03
C ASN A 108 -18.57 14.63 -10.27
N LYS A 109 -18.25 14.43 -11.56
CA LYS A 109 -16.93 13.94 -12.01
C LYS A 109 -15.79 14.88 -11.65
N PHE A 110 -16.02 16.20 -11.60
CA PHE A 110 -14.99 17.19 -11.29
C PHE A 110 -14.40 16.92 -9.90
N TRP A 111 -15.21 16.86 -8.86
CA TRP A 111 -14.75 16.62 -7.50
C TRP A 111 -14.11 15.25 -7.33
N ARG A 112 -14.60 14.25 -8.06
CA ARG A 112 -13.94 12.94 -8.08
C ARG A 112 -12.53 13.03 -8.63
N ILE A 113 -12.34 13.68 -9.79
CA ILE A 113 -11.02 13.85 -10.42
C ILE A 113 -10.09 14.69 -9.53
N VAL A 114 -10.59 15.78 -8.94
CA VAL A 114 -9.81 16.62 -8.02
C VAL A 114 -9.32 15.78 -6.83
N THR A 115 -10.21 15.04 -6.16
CA THR A 115 -9.82 14.23 -4.99
C THR A 115 -8.85 13.11 -5.35
N GLN A 116 -9.05 12.45 -6.49
CA GLN A 116 -8.17 11.40 -6.99
C GLN A 116 -6.75 11.91 -7.28
N ASN A 117 -6.62 13.16 -7.73
CA ASN A 117 -5.36 13.73 -8.21
C ASN A 117 -4.75 14.78 -7.27
N LEU A 118 -5.18 14.82 -6.01
CA LEU A 118 -4.58 15.71 -5.00
C LEU A 118 -3.11 15.41 -4.71
N THR A 119 -2.69 14.20 -4.98
CA THR A 119 -1.29 13.77 -4.83
C THR A 119 -0.91 12.77 -5.93
N VAL A 120 0.38 12.52 -6.07
CA VAL A 120 0.86 11.42 -6.91
C VAL A 120 0.51 10.10 -6.23
N SER A 121 -0.44 9.37 -6.80
CA SER A 121 -0.83 8.05 -6.28
C SER A 121 0.34 7.08 -6.40
N MET A 122 0.87 6.66 -5.26
CA MET A 122 1.97 5.69 -5.18
C MET A 122 1.48 4.27 -5.04
N ILE A 123 0.31 4.09 -4.43
CA ILE A 123 -0.32 2.78 -4.26
C ILE A 123 -1.51 2.73 -5.22
N PRO A 124 -1.58 1.73 -6.12
CA PRO A 124 -2.75 1.53 -6.97
C PRO A 124 -4.01 1.30 -6.13
N GLU A 125 -5.11 1.91 -6.54
CA GLU A 125 -6.39 1.85 -5.83
C GLU A 125 -6.88 0.42 -5.62
N GLU A 126 -6.72 -0.44 -6.62
CA GLU A 126 -7.08 -1.85 -6.58
C GLU A 126 -6.28 -2.62 -5.52
N ILE A 127 -4.96 -2.41 -5.47
CA ILE A 127 -4.11 -3.06 -4.47
C ILE A 127 -4.54 -2.63 -3.08
N TYR A 128 -4.71 -1.33 -2.87
CA TYR A 128 -5.12 -0.81 -1.56
C TYR A 128 -6.50 -1.37 -1.14
N ALA A 129 -7.50 -1.30 -2.03
CA ALA A 129 -8.85 -1.74 -1.70
C ALA A 129 -8.90 -3.22 -1.30
N ILE A 130 -8.27 -4.10 -2.08
CA ILE A 130 -8.26 -5.55 -1.82
C ILE A 130 -7.51 -5.85 -0.52
N SER A 131 -6.28 -5.33 -0.36
CA SER A 131 -5.47 -5.55 0.84
C SER A 131 -6.17 -5.02 2.09
N HIS A 132 -6.88 -3.90 1.99
CA HIS A 132 -7.62 -3.30 3.10
C HIS A 132 -8.86 -4.11 3.51
N HIS A 133 -9.59 -4.68 2.55
CA HIS A 133 -10.68 -5.62 2.86
C HIS A 133 -10.16 -6.88 3.56
N VAL A 134 -9.02 -7.42 3.13
CA VAL A 134 -8.39 -8.56 3.80
C VAL A 134 -7.95 -8.17 5.22
N HIS A 135 -7.38 -6.98 5.41
CA HIS A 135 -7.04 -6.45 6.73
C HIS A 135 -8.26 -6.40 7.65
N HIS A 136 -9.39 -5.87 7.19
CA HIS A 136 -10.62 -5.87 8.01
C HIS A 136 -11.12 -7.27 8.35
N ALA A 137 -11.02 -8.21 7.41
CA ALA A 137 -11.47 -9.59 7.62
C ALA A 137 -10.52 -10.41 8.52
N LYS A 138 -9.24 -10.04 8.59
CA LYS A 138 -8.16 -10.77 9.27
C LYS A 138 -7.39 -9.94 10.29
N SER A 139 -7.91 -8.80 10.70
CA SER A 139 -7.20 -7.84 11.56
C SER A 139 -6.47 -8.54 12.71
N ASP A 140 -5.15 -8.30 12.80
CA ASP A 140 -4.22 -8.87 13.79
C ASP A 140 -4.08 -10.41 13.79
N GLN A 141 -4.63 -11.10 12.78
CA GLN A 141 -4.52 -12.56 12.62
C GLN A 141 -3.51 -12.93 11.52
N PRO A 142 -3.08 -14.20 11.44
CA PRO A 142 -2.34 -14.70 10.29
C PRO A 142 -3.11 -14.47 8.99
N GLY A 143 -2.43 -13.89 8.00
CA GLY A 143 -3.04 -13.50 6.73
C GLY A 143 -3.43 -12.03 6.64
N ASP A 144 -3.32 -11.26 7.71
CA ASP A 144 -3.44 -9.80 7.67
C ASP A 144 -2.18 -9.18 7.04
N PRO A 145 -2.28 -8.53 5.86
CA PRO A 145 -1.12 -7.93 5.20
C PRO A 145 -0.53 -6.76 5.98
N TYR A 146 -1.31 -6.11 6.84
CA TYR A 146 -0.90 -4.94 7.64
C TYR A 146 -0.80 -5.24 9.14
N ASN A 147 -0.55 -6.50 9.50
CA ASN A 147 -0.46 -6.90 10.89
C ASN A 147 0.70 -6.23 11.62
N ALA A 148 0.39 -5.25 12.47
CA ALA A 148 1.39 -4.49 13.23
C ALA A 148 2.28 -5.36 14.14
N ARG A 149 1.80 -6.53 14.58
CA ARG A 149 2.55 -7.49 15.41
C ARG A 149 3.71 -8.15 14.64
N ALA A 150 3.66 -8.15 13.29
CA ALA A 150 4.75 -8.63 12.44
C ALA A 150 5.86 -7.59 12.26
N GLY A 151 5.63 -6.34 12.63
CA GLY A 151 6.62 -5.27 12.69
C GLY A 151 6.49 -4.23 11.56
N PHE A 152 7.23 -3.11 11.75
CA PHE A 152 7.15 -1.95 10.85
C PHE A 152 7.47 -2.31 9.39
N LEU A 153 8.60 -2.99 9.14
CA LEU A 153 9.05 -3.30 7.78
C LEU A 153 8.05 -4.22 7.04
N TYR A 154 7.42 -5.15 7.77
CA TYR A 154 6.36 -6.00 7.25
C TYR A 154 5.20 -5.17 6.73
N CYS A 155 4.67 -4.25 7.53
CA CYS A 155 3.56 -3.39 7.14
C CYS A 155 3.95 -2.38 6.06
N PHE A 156 5.17 -1.82 6.12
CA PHE A 156 5.64 -0.82 5.16
C PHE A 156 5.79 -1.38 3.74
N LEU A 157 6.18 -2.64 3.60
CA LEU A 157 6.34 -3.32 2.32
C LEU A 157 5.16 -4.24 1.96
N ALA A 158 4.07 -4.16 2.70
CA ALA A 158 2.93 -5.06 2.58
C ALA A 158 2.35 -5.12 1.17
N ASP A 159 2.14 -3.97 0.52
CA ASP A 159 1.51 -3.87 -0.80
C ASP A 159 2.32 -4.55 -1.92
N VAL A 160 3.63 -4.71 -1.71
CA VAL A 160 4.49 -5.45 -2.64
C VAL A 160 4.54 -6.92 -2.26
N ASN A 161 4.78 -7.22 -0.98
CA ASN A 161 5.02 -8.59 -0.52
C ASN A 161 3.75 -9.46 -0.51
N HIS A 162 2.58 -8.82 -0.36
CA HIS A 162 1.28 -9.50 -0.28
C HIS A 162 0.37 -9.07 -1.43
N GLN A 163 0.86 -9.17 -2.66
CA GLN A 163 0.13 -8.68 -3.83
C GLN A 163 -1.24 -9.33 -3.97
N PRO A 164 -2.29 -8.55 -4.27
CA PRO A 164 -3.57 -9.10 -4.68
C PRO A 164 -3.44 -9.95 -5.96
N ILE A 165 -4.01 -11.14 -5.94
CA ILE A 165 -4.14 -12.01 -7.11
C ILE A 165 -5.58 -12.04 -7.65
N ALA A 166 -6.56 -11.77 -6.82
CA ALA A 166 -7.93 -11.58 -7.25
C ALA A 166 -8.08 -10.21 -7.94
N LYS A 167 -8.72 -10.20 -9.11
CA LYS A 167 -9.06 -8.96 -9.80
C LYS A 167 -10.31 -8.31 -9.24
N GLU A 168 -11.20 -9.10 -8.69
CA GLU A 168 -12.46 -8.69 -8.09
C GLU A 168 -12.70 -9.57 -6.86
N LEU A 169 -13.19 -8.95 -5.79
CA LEU A 169 -13.78 -9.66 -4.65
C LEU A 169 -15.27 -9.81 -4.95
N SER A 170 -15.59 -10.56 -6.02
CA SER A 170 -16.97 -11.00 -6.23
C SER A 170 -17.31 -12.10 -5.26
N GLU A 171 -18.48 -12.00 -4.64
CA GLU A 171 -19.06 -12.96 -3.72
C GLU A 171 -19.06 -14.41 -4.24
#